data_4e71453489099266dc2e8cbbfe635463
#
_entry.id   4e71453489099266dc2e8cbbfe635463
#
_cell.length_a   1.000
_cell.length_b   1.000
_cell.length_c   1.000
_cell.angle_alpha   90.00
_cell.angle_beta   90.00
_cell.angle_gamma   90.00
#
_symmetry.space_group_name_H-M   'P 1'
#
loop_
_entity.id
_entity.type
_entity.pdbx_description
1 polymer ?
#
loop_
_entity_poly.entity_id
_entity_poly.type
_entity_poly.pdbx_seq_one_letter_code
_entity_poly.pdbx_strand_id
1 'polypeptide(L)'
;LKFSSEEGYRAHTGGSLAHTLDFLALTQELGVPLWVRHVVIPGLTDGEAHIRALARMAGQFHNLQKVELLGFRKLCLEKYGAMGVPFPLADTPEMDAAALCRLEDAVRRELPDLA
;
A
#
# COMPACT_ATOMS: atom_id res chain seq x y z
N LEU A 1 -1.07 5.09 0.79
CA LEU A 1 -1.56 4.15 1.82
C LEU A 1 -0.59 2.99 1.99
N LYS A 2 0.03 2.89 3.15
CA LYS A 2 1.01 1.83 3.45
C LYS A 2 0.41 0.69 4.25
N PHE A 3 -0.56 0.99 5.10
CA PHE A 3 -1.25 0.01 5.93
C PHE A 3 -2.73 0.33 6.00
N SER A 4 -3.54 -0.65 6.39
CA SER A 4 -4.99 -0.50 6.54
C SER A 4 -5.43 -0.37 8.01
N SER A 5 -4.48 -0.22 8.93
CA SER A 5 -4.74 -0.07 10.35
C SER A 5 -3.84 0.98 10.99
N GLU A 6 -4.32 1.63 12.06
CA GLU A 6 -3.53 2.56 12.84
C GLU A 6 -2.32 1.88 13.48
N GLU A 7 -2.52 0.66 13.97
CA GLU A 7 -1.46 -0.13 14.57
C GLU A 7 -0.32 -0.42 13.57
N GLY A 8 -0.65 -0.79 12.34
CA GLY A 8 0.34 -1.02 11.29
C GLY A 8 1.15 0.22 10.97
N TYR A 9 0.50 1.37 10.87
CA TYR A 9 1.18 2.65 10.65
C TYR A 9 2.17 2.99 11.77
N ARG A 10 1.75 2.84 13.02
CA ARG A 10 2.61 3.14 14.17
C ARG A 10 3.79 2.18 14.25
N ALA A 11 3.54 0.89 14.06
CA ALA A 11 4.57 -0.13 14.20
C ALA A 11 5.66 -0.03 13.14
N HIS A 12 5.31 0.32 11.91
CA HIS A 12 6.22 0.21 10.77
C HIS A 12 6.64 1.55 10.15
N THR A 13 5.90 2.61 10.37
CA THR A 13 6.21 3.92 9.77
C THR A 13 6.39 5.03 10.81
N GLY A 14 5.93 4.81 12.03
CA GLY A 14 5.85 5.87 13.04
C GLY A 14 4.77 6.92 12.73
N GLY A 15 4.00 6.73 11.64
CA GLY A 15 2.97 7.65 11.20
C GLY A 15 1.59 7.30 11.74
N SER A 16 0.57 7.91 11.17
CA SER A 16 -0.83 7.74 11.57
C SER A 16 -1.71 7.50 10.36
N LEU A 17 -2.53 6.44 10.42
CA LEU A 17 -3.56 6.20 9.40
C LEU A 17 -4.58 7.33 9.38
N ALA A 18 -4.97 7.84 10.54
CA ALA A 18 -5.92 8.95 10.64
C ALA A 18 -5.44 10.18 9.87
N HIS A 19 -4.17 10.55 10.02
CA HIS A 19 -3.59 11.67 9.27
C HIS A 19 -3.57 11.42 7.76
N THR A 20 -3.29 10.18 7.34
CA THR A 20 -3.34 9.81 5.93
C THR A 20 -4.74 9.92 5.37
N LEU A 21 -5.75 9.44 6.10
CA LEU A 21 -7.14 9.53 5.67
C LEU A 21 -7.63 10.98 5.63
N ASP A 22 -7.22 11.82 6.56
CA ASP A 22 -7.52 13.25 6.54
C ASP A 22 -6.94 13.94 5.30
N PHE A 23 -5.72 13.56 4.92
CA PHE A 23 -5.11 14.06 3.69
C PHE A 23 -5.89 13.63 2.46
N LEU A 24 -6.31 12.36 2.40
CA LEU A 24 -7.12 11.85 1.28
C LEU A 24 -8.46 12.58 1.19
N ALA A 25 -9.11 12.83 2.33
CA ALA A 25 -10.36 13.59 2.38
C ALA A 25 -10.16 15.02 1.85
N LEU A 26 -9.03 15.65 2.17
CA LEU A 26 -8.70 16.98 1.66
C LEU A 26 -8.54 16.96 0.13
N THR A 27 -7.89 15.94 -0.42
CA THR A 27 -7.78 15.82 -1.89
C THR A 27 -9.17 15.71 -2.55
N GLN A 28 -10.09 15.01 -1.90
CA GLN A 28 -11.47 14.89 -2.37
C GLN A 28 -12.19 16.25 -2.38
N GLU A 29 -12.08 17.02 -1.30
CA GLU A 29 -12.66 18.37 -1.22
C GLU A 29 -12.12 19.30 -2.30
N LEU A 30 -10.84 19.19 -2.60
CA LEU A 30 -10.18 20.03 -3.61
C LEU A 30 -10.36 19.52 -5.03
N GLY A 31 -11.00 18.37 -5.22
CA GLY A 31 -11.22 17.78 -6.54
C GLY A 31 -9.95 17.29 -7.22
N VAL A 32 -8.91 16.98 -6.47
CA VAL A 32 -7.62 16.50 -7.02
C VAL A 32 -7.74 15.02 -7.38
N PRO A 33 -7.42 14.60 -8.62
CA PRO A 33 -7.39 13.19 -8.97
C PRO A 33 -6.43 12.41 -8.07
N LEU A 34 -6.87 11.24 -7.59
CA LEU A 34 -6.14 10.44 -6.62
C LEU A 34 -5.74 9.08 -7.22
N TRP A 35 -4.47 8.77 -7.15
CA TRP A 35 -3.92 7.45 -7.41
C TRP A 35 -3.36 6.91 -6.10
N VAL A 36 -3.84 5.75 -5.67
CA VAL A 36 -3.31 5.06 -4.50
C VAL A 36 -2.32 3.99 -4.97
N ARG A 37 -1.10 4.09 -4.49
CA ARG A 37 -0.04 3.12 -4.75
C ARG A 37 0.32 2.43 -3.44
N HIS A 38 0.40 1.11 -3.48
CA HIS A 38 0.65 0.31 -2.29
C HIS A 38 1.70 -0.75 -2.56
N VAL A 39 2.73 -0.79 -1.71
CA VAL A 39 3.78 -1.81 -1.81
C VAL A 39 3.33 -3.05 -1.05
N VAL A 40 3.30 -4.19 -1.76
CA VAL A 40 2.95 -5.48 -1.19
C VAL A 40 4.21 -6.18 -0.73
N ILE A 41 4.33 -6.36 0.59
CA ILE A 41 5.52 -6.95 1.23
C ILE A 41 5.14 -8.32 1.78
N PRO A 42 5.79 -9.42 1.33
CA PRO A 42 5.52 -10.75 1.83
C PRO A 42 5.61 -10.85 3.36
N GLY A 43 4.60 -11.45 3.97
CA GLY A 43 4.53 -11.61 5.42
C GLY A 43 4.12 -10.37 6.20
N LEU A 44 3.98 -9.22 5.54
CA LEU A 44 3.63 -7.96 6.20
C LEU A 44 2.36 -7.34 5.64
N THR A 45 2.27 -7.14 4.33
CA THR A 45 1.13 -6.49 3.68
C THR A 45 0.52 -7.31 2.54
N ASP A 46 0.85 -8.58 2.41
CA ASP A 46 0.41 -9.45 1.31
C ASP A 46 -0.87 -10.26 1.61
N GLY A 47 -1.48 -10.06 2.78
CA GLY A 47 -2.73 -10.75 3.12
C GLY A 47 -3.91 -10.26 2.28
N GLU A 48 -4.74 -11.18 1.77
CA GLU A 48 -5.90 -10.81 0.96
C GLU A 48 -6.88 -9.93 1.74
N ALA A 49 -7.11 -10.24 3.02
CA ALA A 49 -7.97 -9.42 3.88
C ALA A 49 -7.46 -7.99 4.02
N HIS A 50 -6.14 -7.82 4.16
CA HIS A 50 -5.51 -6.51 4.22
C HIS A 50 -5.71 -5.73 2.90
N ILE A 51 -5.49 -6.38 1.77
CA ILE A 51 -5.63 -5.76 0.45
C ILE A 51 -7.10 -5.36 0.19
N ARG A 52 -8.04 -6.21 0.56
CA ARG A 52 -9.47 -5.88 0.45
C ARG A 52 -9.86 -4.70 1.34
N ALA A 53 -9.37 -4.66 2.58
CA ALA A 53 -9.62 -3.55 3.49
C ALA A 53 -9.05 -2.24 2.94
N LEU A 54 -7.84 -2.28 2.40
CA LEU A 54 -7.19 -1.13 1.78
C LEU A 54 -7.97 -0.64 0.56
N ALA A 55 -8.45 -1.55 -0.29
CA ALA A 55 -9.26 -1.21 -1.46
C ALA A 55 -10.58 -0.55 -1.06
N ARG A 56 -11.28 -1.09 -0.05
CA ARG A 56 -12.51 -0.49 0.47
C ARG A 56 -12.26 0.90 1.04
N MET A 57 -11.17 1.06 1.77
CA MET A 57 -10.78 2.34 2.36
C MET A 57 -10.52 3.39 1.28
N ALA A 58 -9.74 3.03 0.25
CA ALA A 58 -9.49 3.92 -0.88
C ALA A 58 -10.75 4.22 -1.69
N GLY A 59 -11.63 3.24 -1.83
CA GLY A 59 -12.88 3.37 -2.58
C GLY A 59 -13.92 4.30 -1.96
N GLN A 60 -13.75 4.71 -0.71
CA GLN A 60 -14.61 5.70 -0.07
C GLN A 60 -14.44 7.10 -0.68
N PHE A 61 -13.33 7.36 -1.35
CA PHE A 61 -13.03 8.66 -1.93
C PHE A 61 -13.45 8.69 -3.40
N HIS A 62 -14.42 9.53 -3.74
CA HIS A 62 -14.96 9.60 -5.10
C HIS A 62 -13.98 10.19 -6.13
N ASN A 63 -12.90 10.81 -5.68
CA ASN A 63 -11.82 11.30 -6.54
C ASN A 63 -10.76 10.24 -6.87
N LEU A 64 -10.93 9.02 -6.36
CA LEU A 64 -10.03 7.91 -6.66
C LEU A 64 -10.13 7.53 -8.13
N GLN A 65 -9.00 7.49 -8.83
CA GLN A 65 -8.91 7.08 -10.23
C GLN A 65 -8.25 5.73 -10.41
N LYS A 66 -7.31 5.37 -9.53
CA LYS A 66 -6.52 4.15 -9.67
C LYS A 66 -5.99 3.66 -8.34
N VAL A 67 -5.99 2.35 -8.16
CA VAL A 67 -5.24 1.67 -7.11
C VAL A 67 -4.22 0.76 -7.79
N GLU A 68 -2.94 0.97 -7.49
CA GLU A 68 -1.84 0.22 -8.06
C GLU A 68 -1.09 -0.53 -6.96
N LEU A 69 -0.98 -1.84 -7.11
CA LEU A 69 -0.17 -2.67 -6.22
C LEU A 69 1.23 -2.82 -6.81
N LEU A 70 2.23 -2.57 -5.99
CA LEU A 70 3.64 -2.71 -6.36
C LEU A 70 4.25 -3.86 -5.57
N GLY A 71 4.88 -4.81 -6.25
CA GLY A 71 5.56 -5.90 -5.57
C GLY A 71 6.82 -5.40 -4.87
N PHE A 72 7.00 -5.83 -3.60
CA PHE A 72 8.20 -5.50 -2.85
C PHE A 72 9.46 -5.97 -3.56
N ARG A 73 10.45 -5.08 -3.69
CA ARG A 73 11.75 -5.36 -4.28
C ARG A 73 12.84 -4.71 -3.43
N LYS A 74 14.00 -5.34 -3.38
CA LYS A 74 15.13 -4.89 -2.55
C LYS A 74 16.07 -3.96 -3.31
N LEU A 75 15.54 -3.02 -4.07
CA LEU A 75 16.34 -2.11 -4.91
C LEU A 75 17.19 -1.14 -4.08
N CYS A 76 16.81 -0.88 -2.82
CA CYS A 76 17.53 0.02 -1.92
C CYS A 76 18.60 -0.67 -1.07
N LEU A 77 18.74 -1.99 -1.16
CA LEU A 77 19.66 -2.75 -0.31
C LEU A 77 21.11 -2.24 -0.41
N GLU A 78 21.55 -1.94 -1.62
CA GLU A 78 22.90 -1.41 -1.87
C GLU A 78 23.14 -0.05 -1.18
N LYS A 79 22.14 0.83 -1.21
CA LYS A 79 22.23 2.13 -0.54
C LYS A 79 22.35 1.98 0.98
N TYR A 80 21.58 1.08 1.57
CA TYR A 80 21.67 0.80 3.00
C TYR A 80 23.06 0.27 3.36
N GLY A 81 23.61 -0.63 2.55
CA GLY A 81 24.96 -1.14 2.72
C GLY A 81 26.01 -0.05 2.65
N ALA A 82 25.91 0.85 1.67
CA ALA A 82 26.85 1.97 1.50
C ALA A 82 26.81 2.95 2.66
N MET A 83 25.64 3.15 3.29
CA MET A 83 25.48 4.02 4.46
C MET A 83 25.84 3.34 5.78
N GLY A 84 26.11 2.03 5.78
CA GLY A 84 26.33 1.27 7.00
C GLY A 84 25.10 1.13 7.89
N VAL A 85 23.91 1.27 7.31
CA VAL A 85 22.63 1.16 8.03
C VAL A 85 22.01 -0.20 7.72
N PRO A 86 21.57 -0.97 8.74
CA PRO A 86 20.88 -2.23 8.50
C PRO A 86 19.56 -2.02 7.75
N PHE A 87 19.32 -2.82 6.70
CA PHE A 87 18.04 -2.79 6.01
C PHE A 87 17.03 -3.64 6.80
N PRO A 88 15.93 -3.05 7.34
CA PRO A 88 15.01 -3.77 8.21
C PRO A 88 14.33 -4.99 7.56
N LEU A 89 14.20 -4.98 6.23
CA LEU A 89 13.55 -6.05 5.46
C LEU A 89 14.54 -6.91 4.67
N ALA A 90 15.81 -6.94 5.07
CA ALA A 90 16.85 -7.69 4.36
C ALA A 90 16.53 -9.17 4.20
N ASP A 91 15.90 -9.78 5.20
CA ASP A 91 15.54 -11.20 5.20
C ASP A 91 14.14 -11.46 4.62
N THR A 92 13.40 -10.44 4.25
CA THR A 92 12.08 -10.58 3.63
C THR A 92 12.26 -10.89 2.14
N PRO A 93 11.59 -11.92 1.59
CA PRO A 93 11.68 -12.22 0.16
C PRO A 93 11.02 -11.14 -0.68
N GLU A 94 11.44 -11.00 -1.93
CA GLU A 94 10.74 -10.17 -2.89
C GLU A 94 9.38 -10.77 -3.22
N MET A 95 8.41 -9.93 -3.63
CA MET A 95 7.04 -10.37 -3.89
C MET A 95 6.97 -11.26 -5.14
N ASP A 96 6.27 -12.38 -5.02
CA ASP A 96 5.98 -13.28 -6.14
C ASP A 96 4.96 -12.65 -7.11
N ALA A 97 5.27 -12.68 -8.40
CA ALA A 97 4.41 -12.08 -9.43
C ALA A 97 3.02 -12.72 -9.52
N ALA A 98 2.94 -14.05 -9.38
CA ALA A 98 1.65 -14.75 -9.43
C ALA A 98 0.77 -14.40 -8.22
N ALA A 99 1.37 -14.31 -7.04
CA ALA A 99 0.66 -13.89 -5.84
C ALA A 99 0.18 -12.44 -5.95
N LEU A 100 1.01 -11.56 -6.52
CA LEU A 100 0.64 -10.16 -6.76
C LEU A 100 -0.57 -10.06 -7.70
N CYS A 101 -0.61 -10.86 -8.77
CA CYS A 101 -1.75 -10.90 -9.69
C CYS A 101 -3.05 -11.29 -8.99
N ARG A 102 -3.00 -12.25 -8.06
CA ARG A 102 -4.19 -12.64 -7.28
C ARG A 102 -4.70 -11.49 -6.40
N LEU A 103 -3.80 -10.72 -5.81
CA LEU A 103 -4.16 -9.55 -5.02
C LEU A 103 -4.71 -8.42 -5.87
N GLU A 104 -4.18 -8.21 -7.06
CA GLU A 104 -4.73 -7.27 -8.02
C GLU A 104 -6.15 -7.63 -8.43
N ASP A 105 -6.44 -8.92 -8.62
CA ASP A 105 -7.80 -9.39 -8.87
C ASP A 105 -8.74 -9.13 -7.70
N ALA A 106 -8.25 -9.27 -6.47
CA ALA A 106 -9.03 -8.93 -5.27
C ALA A 106 -9.40 -7.45 -5.23
N VAL A 107 -8.47 -6.57 -5.61
CA VAL A 107 -8.75 -5.13 -5.74
C VAL A 107 -9.83 -4.86 -6.78
N ARG A 108 -9.74 -5.49 -7.94
CA ARG A 108 -10.75 -5.33 -9.02
C ARG A 108 -12.13 -5.76 -8.58
N ARG A 109 -12.23 -6.81 -7.76
CA ARG A 109 -13.53 -7.28 -7.22
C ARG A 109 -14.13 -6.29 -6.23
N GLU A 110 -13.30 -5.63 -5.43
CA GLU A 110 -13.78 -4.61 -4.48
C GLU A 110 -14.11 -3.29 -5.16
N LEU A 111 -13.45 -2.96 -6.27
CA LEU A 111 -13.59 -1.70 -6.99
C LEU A 111 -13.87 -1.95 -8.48
N PRO A 112 -15.03 -2.57 -8.81
CA PRO A 112 -15.30 -2.99 -10.19
C PRO A 112 -15.47 -1.81 -11.17
N ASP A 113 -15.79 -0.62 -10.68
CA ASP A 113 -15.99 0.57 -11.50
C ASP A 113 -14.69 1.33 -11.78
N LEU A 114 -13.58 0.92 -11.18
CA LEU A 114 -12.27 1.53 -11.40
C LEU A 114 -11.61 0.89 -12.62
N ALA A 115 -11.21 1.72 -13.53
CA ALA A 115 -10.55 1.26 -14.76
C ALA A 115 -9.09 0.82 -14.51
#